data_47876537b2ab9682fac84d042faafe81
#
_entry.id   47876537b2ab9682fac84d042faafe81
#
_cell.length_a   1.000
_cell.length_b   1.000
_cell.length_c   1.000
_cell.angle_alpha   90.00
_cell.angle_beta   90.00
_cell.angle_gamma   90.00
#
_symmetry.space_group_name_H-M   'P 1'
#
loop_
_entity.id
_entity.type
_entity.pdbx_description
1 polymer ?
#
loop_
_entity_poly.entity_id
_entity_poly.type
_entity_poly.pdbx_seq_one_letter_code
_entity_poly.pdbx_strand_id
1 'polypeptide(L)' 'MKGVTTKVKLFSENTSYYLEKAMIEFFKANQPDIIFIQYNTFVDSQGMNVYSCLIIYK' A
#
# COMPACT_ATOMS: atom_id res chain seq x y z
N MET A 1 2.41 -18.52 -21.43
CA MET A 1 1.63 -17.71 -21.47
C MET A 1 2.12 -16.47 -21.10
N LYS A 2 1.89 -15.58 -21.45
CA LYS A 2 2.30 -14.58 -21.14
C LYS A 2 1.48 -13.92 -20.50
N GLY A 3 1.78 -13.45 -19.96
CA GLY A 3 1.12 -13.15 -19.22
C GLY A 3 0.62 -12.03 -18.70
N VAL A 4 -0.07 -12.14 -17.72
CA VAL A 4 -0.55 -11.02 -16.99
C VAL A 4 0.59 -10.49 -16.20
N THR A 5 0.83 -9.22 -16.26
CA THR A 5 1.82 -8.57 -15.44
C THR A 5 1.13 -8.08 -14.18
N THR A 6 1.39 -8.75 -13.09
CA THR A 6 0.84 -8.38 -11.79
C THR A 6 1.93 -7.69 -10.99
N LYS A 7 1.58 -6.59 -10.36
CA LYS A 7 2.52 -5.79 -9.59
C LYS A 7 2.05 -5.71 -8.15
N VAL A 8 3.00 -5.50 -7.24
CA VAL A 8 2.72 -5.39 -5.82
C VAL A 8 3.35 -4.11 -5.30
N LYS A 9 2.61 -3.39 -4.47
CA LYS A 9 3.11 -2.20 -3.81
C LYS A 9 2.80 -2.28 -2.33
N LEU A 10 3.83 -2.10 -1.50
CA LEU A 10 3.67 -2.07 -0.06
C LEU A 10 3.91 -0.66 0.44
N PHE A 11 3.04 -0.21 1.33
CA PHE A 11 3.20 1.05 2.04
C PHE A 11 3.33 0.77 3.53
N SER A 12 4.14 1.56 4.20
CA SER A 12 4.31 1.45 5.64
C SER A 12 4.65 2.82 6.19
N GLU A 13 3.82 3.31 7.10
CA GLU A 13 4.00 4.63 7.70
C GLU A 13 3.62 4.57 9.17
N ASN A 14 4.07 5.55 9.92
CA ASN A 14 3.77 5.60 11.36
C ASN A 14 2.52 6.40 11.69
N THR A 15 1.89 7.02 10.71
CA THR A 15 0.60 7.70 10.90
C THR A 15 -0.30 7.39 9.74
N SER A 16 -1.60 7.37 10.00
CA SER A 16 -2.57 7.15 8.94
C SER A 16 -2.55 8.28 7.93
N TYR A 17 -2.26 9.50 8.38
CA TYR A 17 -2.18 10.64 7.49
C TYR A 17 -1.13 10.42 6.40
N TYR A 18 0.06 10.01 6.79
CA TYR A 18 1.13 9.81 5.82
C TYR A 18 0.86 8.59 4.94
N LEU A 19 0.22 7.56 5.49
CA LEU A 19 -0.16 6.42 4.68
C LEU A 19 -1.13 6.82 3.59
N GLU A 20 -2.17 7.56 3.96
CA GLU A 20 -3.17 8.01 2.98
C GLU A 20 -2.53 8.89 1.92
N LYS A 21 -1.65 9.79 2.34
CA LYS A 21 -0.99 10.68 1.40
C LYS A 21 -0.16 9.91 0.39
N ALA A 22 0.60 8.94 0.87
CA ALA A 22 1.44 8.12 0.00
C ALA A 22 0.58 7.34 -1.00
N MET A 23 -0.54 6.78 -0.55
CA MET A 23 -1.43 6.03 -1.42
C MET A 23 -2.06 6.93 -2.48
N ILE A 24 -2.50 8.11 -2.09
CA ILE A 24 -3.12 9.05 -3.03
C ILE A 24 -2.12 9.43 -4.11
N GLU A 25 -0.88 9.72 -3.72
CA GLU A 25 0.15 10.08 -4.68
C GLU A 25 0.46 8.93 -5.63
N PHE A 26 0.48 7.70 -5.10
CA PHE A 26 0.69 6.53 -5.93
C PHE A 26 -0.42 6.36 -6.95
N PHE A 27 -1.67 6.53 -6.53
CA PHE A 27 -2.82 6.38 -7.43
C PHE A 27 -2.79 7.45 -8.52
N LYS A 28 -2.42 8.69 -8.17
CA LYS A 28 -2.34 9.76 -9.16
C LYS A 28 -1.25 9.49 -10.18
N ALA A 29 -0.10 8.99 -9.73
CA ALA A 29 1.03 8.80 -10.62
C ALA A 29 0.87 7.58 -11.52
N ASN A 30 0.21 6.54 -11.04
CA ASN A 30 0.19 5.25 -11.72
C ASN A 30 -1.18 4.84 -12.23
N GLN A 31 -2.25 5.37 -11.67
CA GLN A 31 -3.61 5.02 -12.04
C GLN A 31 -3.78 3.51 -12.17
N PRO A 32 -3.45 2.76 -11.12
CA PRO A 32 -3.39 1.31 -11.20
C PRO A 32 -4.76 0.68 -11.32
N ASP A 33 -4.78 -0.49 -11.95
CA ASP A 33 -5.96 -1.33 -11.99
C ASP A 33 -5.87 -2.26 -10.79
N ILE A 34 -6.62 -1.95 -9.75
CA ILE A 34 -6.49 -2.61 -8.45
C ILE A 34 -7.15 -3.99 -8.50
N ILE A 35 -6.39 -5.02 -8.16
CA ILE A 35 -6.91 -6.38 -8.04
C ILE A 35 -7.26 -6.67 -6.58
N PHE A 36 -6.41 -6.24 -5.66
CA PHE A 36 -6.59 -6.54 -4.25
C PHE A 36 -5.90 -5.47 -3.43
N ILE A 37 -6.54 -5.07 -2.33
CA ILE A 37 -5.96 -4.11 -1.43
C ILE A 37 -6.25 -4.57 -0.01
N GLN A 38 -5.26 -4.51 0.84
CA GLN A 38 -5.41 -4.91 2.23
C GLN A 38 -4.70 -3.90 3.13
N TYR A 39 -5.42 -3.42 4.11
CA TYR A 39 -4.92 -2.49 5.10
C TYR A 39 -4.65 -3.24 6.39
N ASN A 40 -3.56 -2.90 7.06
CA ASN A 40 -3.22 -3.54 8.32
C ASN A 40 -2.56 -2.52 9.23
N THR A 41 -2.71 -2.73 10.53
CA THR A 41 -2.10 -1.85 11.52
C THR A 41 -1.61 -2.70 12.67
N PHE A 42 -0.46 -2.34 13.22
CA PHE A 42 0.12 -3.06 14.33
C PHE A 42 1.10 -2.15 15.07
N VAL A 43 1.59 -2.65 16.21
CA VAL A 43 2.56 -1.93 17.02
C VAL A 43 3.89 -2.68 16.90
N ASP A 44 4.95 -1.96 16.58
CA ASP A 44 6.25 -2.60 16.42
C ASP A 44 6.92 -2.82 17.78
N SER A 45 8.13 -3.38 17.75
CA SER A 45 8.85 -3.74 18.96
C SER A 45 9.22 -2.54 19.83
N GLN A 46 9.18 -1.34 19.26
CA GLN A 46 9.49 -0.12 19.99
C GLN A 46 8.24 0.60 20.47
N GLY A 47 7.08 0.01 20.32
CA GLY A 47 5.83 0.62 20.76
C GLY A 47 5.27 1.64 19.80
N MET A 48 5.78 1.72 18.58
CA MET A 48 5.29 2.67 17.59
C MET A 48 4.18 2.04 16.77
N ASN A 49 3.14 2.82 16.50
CA ASN A 49 2.09 2.36 15.60
C ASN A 49 2.61 2.31 14.18
N VAL A 50 2.27 1.24 13.48
CA VAL A 50 2.61 1.10 12.07
C VAL A 50 1.33 0.85 11.29
N TYR A 51 1.14 1.65 10.25
CA TYR A 51 -0.01 1.55 9.36
C TYR A 51 0.51 1.10 8.01
N SER A 52 0.01 0.00 7.52
CA SER A 52 0.53 -0.57 6.28
C SER A 52 -0.60 -0.90 5.34
N CYS A 53 -0.27 -0.94 4.06
CA CYS A 53 -1.23 -1.28 3.02
C CYS A 53 -0.52 -2.06 1.93
N LEU A 54 -1.13 -3.17 1.53
CA LEU A 54 -0.64 -3.99 0.43
C LEU A 54 -1.59 -3.82 -0.73
N ILE A 55 -1.07 -3.48 -1.90
CA ILE A 55 -1.86 -3.33 -3.11
C ILE A 55 -1.31 -4.28 -4.16
N ILE A 56 -2.19 -5.10 -4.73
CA ILE A 56 -1.87 -5.92 -5.89
C ILE A 56 -2.63 -5.33 -7.06
N TYR A 57 -1.92 -5.05 -8.15
CA TYR A 57 -2.52 -4.31 -9.25
C TYR A 57 -1.85 -4.68 -10.57
N LYS A 58 -2.44 -4.18 -11.62
CA LYS A 58 -1.87 -4.33 -12.98
C LYS A 58 -1.42 -2.98 -13.50
#